data_9a2988c24ac85e88f769ef1d9dc44335
#
_entry.id   9a2988c24ac85e88f769ef1d9dc44335
#
_cell.length_a   1.000
_cell.length_b   1.000
_cell.length_c   1.000
_cell.angle_alpha   90.00
_cell.angle_beta   90.00
_cell.angle_gamma   90.00
#
_symmetry.space_group_name_H-M   'P 1'
#
loop_
_entity.id
_entity.type
_entity.pdbx_description
1 polymer ?
#
loop_
_entity_poly.entity_id
_entity_poly.type
_entity_poly.pdbx_seq_one_letter_code
_entity_poly.pdbx_strand_id
1 'polypeptide(L)'
;MAAFNTQKVLSVHHWTDAYFTFTCTRDESLRFENGQFVMVGLMVDGKPLMRAYSVASANWEEHLEFFSIKVQDGPLTSRLQHLKAGDEVLVSKKPTGTLICGDLNPGKHLYLLSTGTGIAPFLSITKDPEVYEQFEKVILVHGVRYKQDLAYYERFTQELPEHEYLGEMVKEKLIYYPVVSREEYPHRGHITDLMMSGKMFEDIGLPPINPQDDRAMLCGSPAMLKDTSGVLNHFGLTVSPKMGQRGDYLIERAFVDQ
;
A
#
# COMPACT_ATOMS: atom_id res chain seq x y z
N MET A 1 23.30 14.72 -14.50
CA MET A 1 21.83 14.91 -14.61
C MET A 1 21.23 14.80 -13.23
N ALA A 2 20.24 15.65 -12.87
CA ALA A 2 19.59 15.57 -11.57
C ALA A 2 18.94 14.18 -11.40
N ALA A 3 18.99 13.64 -10.18
CA ALA A 3 18.42 12.33 -9.85
C ALA A 3 16.87 12.34 -9.71
N PHE A 4 16.27 13.52 -9.84
CA PHE A 4 14.83 13.75 -9.70
C PHE A 4 14.33 14.75 -10.76
N ASN A 5 13.02 14.72 -11.00
CA ASN A 5 12.28 15.68 -11.82
C ASN A 5 11.34 16.49 -10.90
N THR A 6 11.05 17.73 -11.32
CA THR A 6 10.01 18.54 -10.70
C THR A 6 8.66 18.19 -11.33
N GLN A 7 7.67 17.90 -10.50
CA GLN A 7 6.31 17.58 -10.91
C GLN A 7 5.34 18.60 -10.33
N LYS A 8 4.24 18.89 -11.02
CA LYS A 8 3.19 19.80 -10.53
C LYS A 8 2.13 19.02 -9.77
N VAL A 9 1.78 19.51 -8.59
CA VAL A 9 0.65 19.01 -7.82
C VAL A 9 -0.65 19.31 -8.57
N LEU A 10 -1.46 18.29 -8.77
CA LEU A 10 -2.75 18.36 -9.46
C LEU A 10 -3.90 18.54 -8.48
N SER A 11 -3.86 17.80 -7.37
CA SER A 11 -4.89 17.86 -6.33
C SER A 11 -4.30 17.47 -4.97
N VAL A 12 -4.97 17.90 -3.90
CA VAL A 12 -4.71 17.48 -2.53
C VAL A 12 -6.04 17.20 -1.85
N HIS A 13 -6.13 16.07 -1.16
CA HIS A 13 -7.30 15.67 -0.40
C HIS A 13 -6.90 15.31 1.04
N HIS A 14 -7.51 15.96 2.01
CA HIS A 14 -7.32 15.68 3.44
C HIS A 14 -8.41 14.75 3.94
N TRP A 15 -8.05 13.53 4.29
CA TRP A 15 -8.98 12.52 4.81
C TRP A 15 -9.37 12.79 6.26
N THR A 16 -8.35 13.06 7.09
CA THR A 16 -8.46 13.32 8.52
C THR A 16 -7.39 14.33 8.95
N ASP A 17 -7.33 14.63 10.23
CA ASP A 17 -6.22 15.40 10.80
C ASP A 17 -4.87 14.64 10.71
N ALA A 18 -4.91 13.32 10.50
CA ALA A 18 -3.71 12.48 10.42
C ALA A 18 -3.28 12.16 8.99
N TYR A 19 -4.18 12.14 8.00
CA TYR A 19 -3.91 11.61 6.67
C TYR A 19 -4.32 12.56 5.54
N PHE A 20 -3.55 12.54 4.48
CA PHE A 20 -3.87 13.23 3.23
C PHE A 20 -3.30 12.49 2.02
N THR A 21 -3.89 12.74 0.88
CA THR A 21 -3.45 12.28 -0.43
C THR A 21 -3.14 13.48 -1.30
N PHE A 22 -2.13 13.39 -2.13
CA PHE A 22 -1.94 14.33 -3.22
C PHE A 22 -1.63 13.60 -4.52
N THR A 23 -2.04 14.20 -5.63
CA THR A 23 -1.69 13.75 -6.97
C THR A 23 -0.77 14.77 -7.63
N CYS A 24 0.13 14.32 -8.48
CA CYS A 24 0.98 15.19 -9.26
C CYS A 24 1.16 14.65 -10.69
N THR A 25 1.69 15.49 -11.57
CA THR A 25 2.07 15.06 -12.91
C THR A 25 3.09 13.93 -12.87
N ARG A 26 3.15 13.14 -13.92
CA ARG A 26 4.10 12.05 -14.10
C ARG A 26 5.03 12.36 -15.27
N ASP A 27 6.32 12.21 -15.04
CA ASP A 27 7.30 12.28 -16.14
C ASP A 27 7.06 11.14 -17.13
N GLU A 28 7.00 11.45 -18.41
CA GLU A 28 6.73 10.47 -19.48
C GLU A 28 7.74 9.32 -19.55
N SER A 29 8.95 9.54 -19.03
CA SER A 29 9.99 8.51 -18.99
C SER A 29 9.93 7.62 -17.75
N LEU A 30 9.14 7.99 -16.74
CA LEU A 30 9.04 7.22 -15.51
C LEU A 30 8.27 5.91 -15.75
N ARG A 31 8.97 4.79 -15.59
CA ARG A 31 8.38 3.44 -15.61
C ARG A 31 8.56 2.80 -14.24
N PHE A 32 7.48 2.24 -13.70
CA PHE A 32 7.48 1.52 -12.43
C PHE A 32 6.54 0.31 -12.50
N GLU A 33 6.79 -0.65 -11.63
CA GLU A 33 5.88 -1.77 -11.39
C GLU A 33 4.96 -1.42 -10.22
N ASN A 34 3.70 -1.89 -10.28
CA ASN A 34 2.75 -1.71 -9.19
C ASN A 34 3.31 -2.29 -7.89
N GLY A 35 3.24 -1.52 -6.80
CA GLY A 35 3.86 -1.84 -5.52
C GLY A 35 5.20 -1.15 -5.25
N GLN A 36 5.85 -0.55 -6.25
CA GLN A 36 7.10 0.19 -6.06
C GLN A 36 6.89 1.56 -5.41
N PHE A 37 7.98 2.12 -4.89
CA PHE A 37 8.05 3.48 -4.37
C PHE A 37 9.05 4.34 -5.15
N VAL A 38 8.92 5.64 -4.98
CA VAL A 38 9.86 6.67 -5.45
C VAL A 38 10.25 7.58 -4.29
N MET A 39 11.35 8.30 -4.42
CA MET A 39 11.65 9.39 -3.49
C MET A 39 10.82 10.61 -3.89
N VAL A 40 10.11 11.17 -2.94
CA VAL A 40 9.30 12.39 -3.10
C VAL A 40 9.76 13.44 -2.10
N GLY A 41 9.77 14.70 -2.48
CA GLY A 41 10.21 15.76 -1.58
C GLY A 41 10.00 17.16 -2.10
N LEU A 42 10.64 18.09 -1.41
CA LEU A 42 10.60 19.53 -1.67
C LEU A 42 12.03 20.11 -1.67
N MET A 43 12.20 21.25 -2.35
CA MET A 43 13.39 22.07 -2.13
C MET A 43 13.23 22.85 -0.82
N VAL A 44 14.14 22.61 0.12
CA VAL A 44 14.18 23.31 1.42
C VAL A 44 15.57 23.93 1.57
N ASP A 45 15.64 25.23 1.74
CA ASP A 45 16.90 25.99 1.88
C ASP A 45 17.91 25.67 0.77
N GLY A 46 17.42 25.57 -0.48
CA GLY A 46 18.25 25.26 -1.66
C GLY A 46 18.73 23.80 -1.77
N LYS A 47 18.23 22.91 -0.93
CA LYS A 47 18.56 21.47 -0.94
C LYS A 47 17.31 20.59 -1.07
N PRO A 48 17.39 19.46 -1.78
CA PRO A 48 16.28 18.53 -1.85
C PRO A 48 16.13 17.77 -0.52
N LEU A 49 14.96 17.88 0.10
CA LEU A 49 14.54 17.06 1.25
C LEU A 49 13.55 16.01 0.75
N MET A 50 13.96 14.76 0.69
CA MET A 50 13.20 13.68 0.07
C MET A 50 13.02 12.49 1.01
N ARG A 51 11.88 11.77 0.85
CA ARG A 51 11.57 10.51 1.55
C ARG A 51 10.95 9.53 0.58
N ALA A 52 11.02 8.24 0.92
CA ALA A 52 10.38 7.17 0.17
C ALA A 52 8.86 7.24 0.31
N TYR A 53 8.16 7.18 -0.82
CA TYR A 53 6.71 7.14 -0.91
C TYR A 53 6.27 6.06 -1.89
N SER A 54 5.51 5.08 -1.44
CA SER A 54 4.90 4.09 -2.31
C SER A 54 3.96 4.80 -3.29
N VAL A 55 4.03 4.40 -4.56
CA VAL A 55 3.14 4.95 -5.59
C VAL A 55 1.76 4.30 -5.44
N ALA A 56 0.75 5.10 -5.18
CA ALA A 56 -0.64 4.66 -5.00
C ALA A 56 -1.43 4.61 -6.32
N SER A 57 -1.01 5.36 -7.33
CA SER A 57 -1.53 5.23 -8.69
C SER A 57 -1.01 3.95 -9.36
N ALA A 58 -1.78 3.40 -10.30
CA ALA A 58 -1.32 2.27 -11.10
C ALA A 58 -0.29 2.70 -12.16
N ASN A 59 0.52 1.75 -12.62
CA ASN A 59 1.59 2.01 -13.59
C ASN A 59 1.09 2.45 -14.98
N TRP A 60 -0.19 2.26 -15.28
CA TRP A 60 -0.85 2.70 -16.51
C TRP A 60 -1.54 4.07 -16.38
N GLU A 61 -1.70 4.61 -15.15
CA GLU A 61 -2.27 5.95 -14.94
C GLU A 61 -1.27 7.05 -15.33
N GLU A 62 -1.76 8.15 -15.88
CA GLU A 62 -0.92 9.25 -16.39
C GLU A 62 -0.42 10.20 -15.31
N HIS A 63 -0.88 10.05 -14.08
CA HIS A 63 -0.50 10.83 -12.90
C HIS A 63 0.12 9.94 -11.83
N LEU A 64 0.77 10.57 -10.86
CA LEU A 64 1.22 9.90 -9.64
C LEU A 64 0.32 10.29 -8.48
N GLU A 65 -0.02 9.32 -7.66
CA GLU A 65 -0.78 9.49 -6.42
C GLU A 65 0.05 9.02 -5.24
N PHE A 66 0.04 9.79 -4.15
CA PHE A 66 0.76 9.49 -2.92
C PHE A 66 -0.14 9.67 -1.70
N PHE A 67 -0.11 8.71 -0.80
CA PHE A 67 -0.82 8.75 0.47
C PHE A 67 0.17 8.99 1.61
N SER A 68 -0.08 9.99 2.43
CA SER A 68 0.83 10.47 3.46
C SER A 68 0.17 10.66 4.80
N ILE A 69 0.97 10.47 5.85
CA ILE A 69 0.63 10.87 7.22
C ILE A 69 1.07 12.30 7.48
N LYS A 70 0.32 13.04 8.31
CA LYS A 70 0.68 14.36 8.81
C LYS A 70 1.47 14.20 10.12
N VAL A 71 2.78 14.36 10.06
CA VAL A 71 3.64 14.41 11.26
C VAL A 71 3.99 15.86 11.51
N GLN A 72 3.49 16.46 12.61
CA GLN A 72 3.61 17.90 12.89
C GLN A 72 5.07 18.35 12.91
N ASP A 73 5.96 17.60 13.54
CA ASP A 73 7.39 17.89 13.64
C ASP A 73 8.25 17.18 12.60
N GLY A 74 7.63 16.47 11.66
CA GLY A 74 8.32 15.76 10.58
C GLY A 74 8.93 16.75 9.59
N PRO A 75 10.24 16.64 9.27
CA PRO A 75 10.93 17.64 8.44
C PRO A 75 10.27 17.85 7.07
N LEU A 76 9.73 16.79 6.45
CA LEU A 76 9.09 16.84 5.14
C LEU A 76 7.56 16.89 5.25
N THR A 77 6.94 16.00 6.03
CA THR A 77 5.47 15.87 6.09
C THR A 77 4.78 17.11 6.66
N SER A 78 5.45 17.84 7.60
CA SER A 78 4.97 19.13 8.09
C SER A 78 4.81 20.18 6.98
N ARG A 79 5.54 20.03 5.87
CA ARG A 79 5.47 20.90 4.69
C ARG A 79 4.54 20.35 3.62
N LEU A 80 4.65 19.04 3.31
CA LEU A 80 3.82 18.40 2.29
C LEU A 80 2.32 18.50 2.59
N GLN A 81 1.91 18.50 3.85
CA GLN A 81 0.50 18.65 4.23
C GLN A 81 -0.12 20.00 3.81
N HIS A 82 0.69 21.00 3.47
CA HIS A 82 0.25 22.33 3.04
C HIS A 82 0.28 22.52 1.52
N LEU A 83 0.62 21.47 0.76
CA LEU A 83 0.59 21.50 -0.70
C LEU A 83 -0.78 21.91 -1.23
N LYS A 84 -0.76 22.58 -2.37
CA LYS A 84 -1.95 22.99 -3.13
C LYS A 84 -1.76 22.66 -4.60
N ALA A 85 -2.84 22.56 -5.34
CA ALA A 85 -2.79 22.41 -6.79
C ALA A 85 -1.96 23.55 -7.40
N GLY A 86 -1.02 23.20 -8.27
CA GLY A 86 -0.06 24.11 -8.90
C GLY A 86 1.30 24.21 -8.21
N ASP A 87 1.43 23.75 -6.94
CA ASP A 87 2.72 23.66 -6.25
C ASP A 87 3.63 22.64 -6.93
N GLU A 88 4.93 22.71 -6.63
CA GLU A 88 5.93 21.82 -7.17
C GLU A 88 6.41 20.82 -6.12
N VAL A 89 6.57 19.57 -6.57
CA VAL A 89 7.18 18.50 -5.77
C VAL A 89 8.31 17.85 -6.58
N LEU A 90 9.31 17.33 -5.88
CA LEU A 90 10.40 16.56 -6.47
C LEU A 90 10.04 15.09 -6.46
N VAL A 91 10.26 14.40 -7.59
CA VAL A 91 10.05 12.95 -7.72
C VAL A 91 11.31 12.33 -8.32
N SER A 92 11.83 11.27 -7.71
CA SER A 92 13.02 10.58 -8.24
C SER A 92 12.72 9.88 -9.57
N LYS A 93 13.76 9.79 -10.43
CA LYS A 93 13.67 9.15 -11.74
C LYS A 93 13.68 7.62 -11.69
N LYS A 94 14.16 7.05 -10.58
CA LYS A 94 14.29 5.60 -10.43
C LYS A 94 13.34 5.11 -9.35
N PRO A 95 12.30 4.34 -9.73
CA PRO A 95 11.49 3.60 -8.77
C PRO A 95 12.30 2.42 -8.23
N THR A 96 11.92 1.95 -7.05
CA THR A 96 12.45 0.76 -6.41
C THR A 96 11.41 0.21 -5.43
N GLY A 97 11.67 -0.91 -4.80
CA GLY A 97 10.77 -1.50 -3.80
C GLY A 97 10.82 -3.02 -3.84
N THR A 98 10.30 -3.62 -2.80
CA THR A 98 10.29 -5.07 -2.59
C THR A 98 8.93 -5.72 -2.86
N LEU A 99 7.86 -4.92 -2.99
CA LEU A 99 6.50 -5.45 -3.16
C LEU A 99 6.17 -5.67 -4.63
N ILE A 100 6.91 -6.58 -5.26
CA ILE A 100 6.78 -6.94 -6.66
C ILE A 100 6.16 -8.34 -6.78
N CYS A 101 5.03 -8.49 -7.44
CA CYS A 101 4.35 -9.79 -7.57
C CYS A 101 5.26 -10.88 -8.19
N GLY A 102 6.18 -10.50 -9.09
CA GLY A 102 7.17 -11.42 -9.66
C GLY A 102 8.15 -12.05 -8.65
N ASP A 103 8.32 -11.45 -7.49
CA ASP A 103 9.17 -11.94 -6.40
C ASP A 103 8.40 -12.86 -5.42
N LEU A 104 7.13 -13.16 -5.69
CA LEU A 104 6.37 -14.18 -4.97
C LEU A 104 6.53 -15.56 -5.62
N ASN A 105 6.55 -16.58 -4.78
CA ASN A 105 6.35 -17.96 -5.24
C ASN A 105 4.96 -18.12 -5.89
N PRO A 106 4.73 -19.08 -6.81
CA PRO A 106 3.39 -19.37 -7.29
C PRO A 106 2.43 -19.68 -6.14
N GLY A 107 1.18 -19.21 -6.23
CA GLY A 107 0.14 -19.41 -5.21
C GLY A 107 -1.24 -19.12 -5.77
N LYS A 108 -2.28 -19.45 -5.01
CA LYS A 108 -3.68 -19.22 -5.41
C LYS A 108 -4.25 -17.93 -4.85
N HIS A 109 -3.89 -17.58 -3.61
CA HIS A 109 -4.43 -16.41 -2.94
C HIS A 109 -3.32 -15.43 -2.57
N LEU A 110 -3.60 -14.14 -2.68
CA LEU A 110 -2.69 -13.06 -2.31
C LEU A 110 -3.27 -12.27 -1.15
N TYR A 111 -2.59 -12.27 -0.01
CA TYR A 111 -2.91 -11.47 1.15
C TYR A 111 -2.09 -10.17 1.15
N LEU A 112 -2.75 -9.03 1.01
CA LEU A 112 -2.17 -7.68 1.08
C LEU A 112 -2.44 -7.11 2.48
N LEU A 113 -1.46 -7.24 3.38
CA LEU A 113 -1.62 -6.93 4.81
C LEU A 113 -1.02 -5.55 5.11
N SER A 114 -1.85 -4.58 5.48
CA SER A 114 -1.42 -3.20 5.69
C SER A 114 -1.94 -2.58 6.98
N THR A 115 -1.19 -1.59 7.49
CA THR A 115 -1.67 -0.66 8.52
C THR A 115 -1.39 0.79 8.13
N GLY A 116 -2.37 1.66 8.39
CA GLY A 116 -2.25 3.09 8.11
C GLY A 116 -1.89 3.38 6.66
N THR A 117 -0.85 4.19 6.44
CA THR A 117 -0.39 4.53 5.07
C THR A 117 0.28 3.38 4.33
N GLY A 118 0.53 2.25 4.99
CA GLY A 118 1.00 1.02 4.34
C GLY A 118 0.04 0.45 3.29
N ILE A 119 -1.18 0.96 3.21
CA ILE A 119 -2.12 0.61 2.13
C ILE A 119 -1.68 1.18 0.75
N ALA A 120 -0.84 2.21 0.72
CA ALA A 120 -0.47 2.91 -0.51
C ALA A 120 0.04 2.01 -1.65
N PRO A 121 1.01 1.09 -1.45
CA PRO A 121 1.43 0.19 -2.53
C PRO A 121 0.31 -0.75 -2.97
N PHE A 122 -0.62 -1.09 -2.10
CA PHE A 122 -1.73 -1.98 -2.41
C PHE A 122 -2.86 -1.29 -3.19
N LEU A 123 -2.96 0.05 -3.11
CA LEU A 123 -3.80 0.83 -4.02
C LEU A 123 -3.36 0.66 -5.48
N SER A 124 -2.06 0.63 -5.71
CA SER A 124 -1.47 0.39 -7.04
C SER A 124 -1.68 -1.06 -7.49
N ILE A 125 -1.33 -2.03 -6.63
CA ILE A 125 -1.42 -3.48 -6.91
C ILE A 125 -2.86 -3.91 -7.19
N THR A 126 -3.86 -3.41 -6.45
CA THR A 126 -5.27 -3.76 -6.67
C THR A 126 -5.88 -3.19 -7.95
N LYS A 127 -5.17 -2.28 -8.64
CA LYS A 127 -5.53 -1.79 -9.98
C LYS A 127 -4.80 -2.52 -11.11
N ASP A 128 -4.01 -3.55 -10.79
CA ASP A 128 -3.27 -4.33 -11.77
C ASP A 128 -4.11 -5.53 -12.24
N PRO A 129 -4.51 -5.61 -13.51
CA PRO A 129 -5.26 -6.75 -14.01
C PRO A 129 -4.47 -8.07 -13.92
N GLU A 130 -3.13 -8.03 -14.06
CA GLU A 130 -2.29 -9.24 -14.00
C GLU A 130 -2.35 -9.91 -12.63
N VAL A 131 -2.58 -9.15 -11.55
CA VAL A 131 -2.77 -9.70 -10.20
C VAL A 131 -4.01 -10.59 -10.14
N TYR A 132 -5.10 -10.18 -10.77
CA TYR A 132 -6.34 -10.97 -10.82
C TYR A 132 -6.27 -12.14 -11.79
N GLU A 133 -5.39 -12.08 -12.79
CA GLU A 133 -5.10 -13.23 -13.66
C GLU A 133 -4.24 -14.26 -12.92
N GLN A 134 -3.30 -13.82 -12.09
CA GLN A 134 -2.37 -14.67 -11.37
C GLN A 134 -3.02 -15.35 -10.15
N PHE A 135 -3.92 -14.66 -9.43
CA PHE A 135 -4.51 -15.14 -8.19
C PHE A 135 -6.01 -15.40 -8.30
N GLU A 136 -6.48 -16.45 -7.63
CA GLU A 136 -7.92 -16.79 -7.53
C GLU A 136 -8.65 -15.82 -6.59
N LYS A 137 -7.99 -15.39 -5.50
CA LYS A 137 -8.48 -14.37 -4.56
C LYS A 137 -7.35 -13.42 -4.16
N VAL A 138 -7.72 -12.17 -3.98
CA VAL A 138 -6.87 -11.10 -3.44
C VAL A 138 -7.53 -10.55 -2.18
N ILE A 139 -6.89 -10.70 -1.05
CA ILE A 139 -7.42 -10.32 0.26
C ILE A 139 -6.68 -9.05 0.71
N LEU A 140 -7.35 -7.91 0.65
CA LEU A 140 -6.80 -6.64 1.09
C LEU A 140 -7.23 -6.35 2.52
N VAL A 141 -6.27 -6.44 3.44
CA VAL A 141 -6.47 -6.16 4.87
C VAL A 141 -5.94 -4.77 5.19
N HIS A 142 -6.82 -3.88 5.63
CA HIS A 142 -6.51 -2.51 5.99
C HIS A 142 -6.74 -2.26 7.48
N GLY A 143 -5.69 -2.31 8.27
CA GLY A 143 -5.73 -2.06 9.71
C GLY A 143 -5.56 -0.58 10.03
N VAL A 144 -6.49 -0.02 10.82
CA VAL A 144 -6.43 1.35 11.32
C VAL A 144 -6.79 1.43 12.80
N ARG A 145 -6.53 2.58 13.42
CA ARG A 145 -6.91 2.80 14.82
C ARG A 145 -8.39 3.12 14.96
N TYR A 146 -8.90 4.02 14.14
CA TYR A 146 -10.26 4.53 14.17
C TYR A 146 -10.91 4.41 12.80
N LYS A 147 -12.22 4.22 12.77
CA LYS A 147 -13.02 4.11 11.54
C LYS A 147 -12.81 5.29 10.58
N GLN A 148 -12.68 6.49 11.12
CA GLN A 148 -12.42 7.68 10.30
C GLN A 148 -11.08 7.62 9.53
N ASP A 149 -10.14 6.78 9.95
CA ASP A 149 -8.82 6.59 9.33
C ASP A 149 -8.85 5.60 8.15
N LEU A 150 -10.03 5.00 7.85
CA LEU A 150 -10.23 4.14 6.68
C LEU A 150 -10.28 4.96 5.39
N ALA A 151 -9.16 5.63 5.08
CA ALA A 151 -9.00 6.30 3.80
C ALA A 151 -9.19 5.29 2.65
N TYR A 152 -9.73 5.74 1.53
CA TYR A 152 -10.01 4.92 0.35
C TYR A 152 -11.06 3.80 0.54
N TYR A 153 -11.84 3.81 1.61
CA TYR A 153 -12.89 2.81 1.83
C TYR A 153 -13.86 2.72 0.63
N GLU A 154 -14.31 3.88 0.13
CA GLU A 154 -15.23 3.93 -1.02
C GLU A 154 -14.55 3.44 -2.32
N ARG A 155 -13.26 3.64 -2.47
CA ARG A 155 -12.50 3.13 -3.62
C ARG A 155 -12.60 1.62 -3.73
N PHE A 156 -12.47 0.89 -2.63
CA PHE A 156 -12.51 -0.57 -2.64
C PHE A 156 -13.94 -1.14 -2.64
N THR A 157 -14.90 -0.42 -2.07
CA THR A 157 -16.28 -0.91 -1.91
C THR A 157 -17.21 -0.46 -3.04
N GLN A 158 -16.86 0.59 -3.78
CA GLN A 158 -17.70 1.19 -4.81
C GLN A 158 -16.94 1.43 -6.12
N GLU A 159 -15.87 2.25 -6.11
CA GLU A 159 -15.23 2.71 -7.35
C GLU A 159 -14.57 1.57 -8.14
N LEU A 160 -13.73 0.75 -7.51
CA LEU A 160 -13.06 -0.38 -8.18
C LEU A 160 -14.04 -1.45 -8.67
N PRO A 161 -15.06 -1.86 -7.89
CA PRO A 161 -16.09 -2.78 -8.39
C PRO A 161 -16.88 -2.26 -9.61
N GLU A 162 -16.99 -0.95 -9.78
CA GLU A 162 -17.68 -0.32 -10.90
C GLU A 162 -16.74 0.14 -12.04
N HIS A 163 -15.45 -0.14 -11.92
CA HIS A 163 -14.47 0.25 -12.92
C HIS A 163 -14.71 -0.51 -14.25
N GLU A 164 -14.72 0.23 -15.37
CA GLU A 164 -15.10 -0.29 -16.69
C GLU A 164 -14.33 -1.56 -17.10
N TYR A 165 -13.03 -1.64 -16.81
CA TYR A 165 -12.17 -2.75 -17.23
C TYR A 165 -11.82 -3.74 -16.10
N LEU A 166 -11.82 -3.29 -14.84
CA LEU A 166 -11.42 -4.11 -13.71
C LEU A 166 -12.58 -4.62 -12.87
N GLY A 167 -13.74 -3.99 -12.98
CA GLY A 167 -14.86 -4.18 -12.06
C GLY A 167 -15.32 -5.62 -11.92
N GLU A 168 -15.39 -6.37 -13.01
CA GLU A 168 -15.80 -7.78 -13.00
C GLU A 168 -14.79 -8.65 -12.21
N MET A 169 -13.47 -8.47 -12.48
CA MET A 169 -12.42 -9.20 -11.77
C MET A 169 -12.37 -8.83 -10.29
N VAL A 170 -12.55 -7.54 -9.99
CA VAL A 170 -12.59 -7.02 -8.61
C VAL A 170 -13.76 -7.62 -7.85
N LYS A 171 -14.98 -7.60 -8.40
CA LYS A 171 -16.19 -8.19 -7.78
C LYS A 171 -16.01 -9.68 -7.49
N GLU A 172 -15.37 -10.40 -8.39
CA GLU A 172 -15.17 -11.84 -8.26
C GLU A 172 -14.05 -12.19 -7.27
N LYS A 173 -12.93 -11.44 -7.29
CA LYS A 173 -11.67 -11.88 -6.67
C LYS A 173 -11.18 -11.02 -5.51
N LEU A 174 -11.51 -9.73 -5.43
CA LEU A 174 -11.07 -8.87 -4.34
C LEU A 174 -11.96 -9.01 -3.10
N ILE A 175 -11.33 -9.29 -1.97
CA ILE A 175 -11.97 -9.27 -0.65
C ILE A 175 -11.32 -8.12 0.13
N TYR A 176 -12.06 -7.04 0.35
CA TYR A 176 -11.60 -5.94 1.21
C TYR A 176 -12.01 -6.21 2.66
N TYR A 177 -11.03 -6.30 3.54
CA TYR A 177 -11.20 -6.63 4.96
C TYR A 177 -10.63 -5.50 5.84
N PRO A 178 -11.41 -4.42 6.10
CA PRO A 178 -11.00 -3.34 6.97
C PRO A 178 -11.05 -3.77 8.44
N VAL A 179 -10.00 -3.44 9.20
CA VAL A 179 -9.82 -3.77 10.61
C VAL A 179 -9.65 -2.50 11.43
N VAL A 180 -10.41 -2.35 12.51
CA VAL A 180 -10.33 -1.19 13.41
C VAL A 180 -9.98 -1.65 14.83
N SER A 181 -8.93 -1.06 15.43
CA SER A 181 -8.39 -1.57 16.69
C SER A 181 -8.89 -0.84 17.94
N ARG A 182 -9.37 0.41 17.85
CA ARG A 182 -9.64 1.25 19.04
C ARG A 182 -11.09 1.67 19.25
N GLU A 183 -12.00 1.20 18.43
CA GLU A 183 -13.43 1.45 18.59
C GLU A 183 -14.27 0.26 18.11
N GLU A 184 -15.57 0.29 18.34
CA GLU A 184 -16.48 -0.76 17.87
C GLU A 184 -16.56 -0.79 16.34
N TYR A 185 -16.30 -1.98 15.79
CA TYR A 185 -16.30 -2.24 14.35
C TYR A 185 -16.54 -3.74 14.10
N PRO A 186 -17.12 -4.17 12.97
CA PRO A 186 -17.33 -5.58 12.67
C PRO A 186 -16.07 -6.44 12.78
N HIS A 187 -14.95 -5.96 12.24
CA HIS A 187 -13.63 -6.60 12.35
C HIS A 187 -12.75 -5.80 13.33
N ARG A 188 -13.08 -5.90 14.62
CA ARG A 188 -12.34 -5.21 15.68
C ARG A 188 -11.14 -6.02 16.15
N GLY A 189 -9.98 -5.38 16.28
CA GLY A 189 -8.77 -5.97 16.84
C GLY A 189 -7.50 -5.62 16.07
N HIS A 190 -6.46 -6.41 16.28
CA HIS A 190 -5.26 -6.37 15.48
C HIS A 190 -5.30 -7.46 14.40
N ILE A 191 -4.68 -7.22 13.26
CA ILE A 191 -4.61 -8.18 12.14
C ILE A 191 -4.09 -9.52 12.63
N THR A 192 -3.02 -9.51 13.43
CA THR A 192 -2.39 -10.70 14.00
C THR A 192 -3.32 -11.52 14.89
N ASP A 193 -4.12 -10.86 15.72
CA ASP A 193 -5.07 -11.54 16.60
C ASP A 193 -6.20 -12.19 15.80
N LEU A 194 -6.71 -11.50 14.78
CA LEU A 194 -7.75 -12.02 13.88
C LEU A 194 -7.25 -13.20 13.04
N MET A 195 -5.98 -13.18 12.64
CA MET A 195 -5.35 -14.33 11.94
C MET A 195 -5.14 -15.52 12.91
N MET A 196 -4.55 -15.28 14.06
CA MET A 196 -4.22 -16.34 15.03
C MET A 196 -5.47 -17.01 15.63
N SER A 197 -6.56 -16.26 15.85
CA SER A 197 -7.84 -16.81 16.30
C SER A 197 -8.61 -17.56 15.21
N GLY A 198 -8.21 -17.43 13.94
CA GLY A 198 -8.94 -17.96 12.80
C GLY A 198 -10.13 -17.10 12.34
N LYS A 199 -10.47 -16.05 13.09
CA LYS A 199 -11.63 -15.19 12.81
C LYS A 199 -11.59 -14.55 11.42
N MET A 200 -10.42 -14.07 10.99
CA MET A 200 -10.25 -13.50 9.66
C MET A 200 -10.61 -14.52 8.57
N PHE A 201 -10.11 -15.74 8.68
CA PHE A 201 -10.32 -16.79 7.66
C PHE A 201 -11.79 -17.24 7.63
N GLU A 202 -12.44 -17.34 8.79
CA GLU A 202 -13.87 -17.60 8.91
C GLU A 202 -14.69 -16.51 8.22
N ASP A 203 -14.39 -15.22 8.48
CA ASP A 203 -15.10 -14.08 7.92
C ASP A 203 -14.99 -14.00 6.39
N ILE A 204 -13.84 -14.32 5.83
CA ILE A 204 -13.61 -14.28 4.38
C ILE A 204 -13.96 -15.61 3.68
N GLY A 205 -14.34 -16.64 4.42
CA GLY A 205 -14.73 -17.95 3.88
C GLY A 205 -13.59 -18.74 3.24
N LEU A 206 -12.35 -18.54 3.72
CA LEU A 206 -11.17 -19.27 3.26
C LEU A 206 -10.58 -20.12 4.41
N PRO A 207 -9.84 -21.20 4.10
CA PRO A 207 -9.09 -21.92 5.13
C PRO A 207 -8.00 -21.04 5.74
N PRO A 208 -7.43 -21.43 6.91
CA PRO A 208 -6.26 -20.75 7.46
C PRO A 208 -5.12 -20.68 6.43
N ILE A 209 -4.43 -19.55 6.42
CA ILE A 209 -3.32 -19.30 5.50
C ILE A 209 -2.27 -20.41 5.57
N ASN A 210 -1.76 -20.85 4.42
CA ASN A 210 -0.82 -21.95 4.31
C ASN A 210 0.21 -21.74 3.18
N PRO A 211 1.42 -22.33 3.25
CA PRO A 211 2.47 -22.09 2.27
C PRO A 211 2.24 -22.77 0.90
N GLN A 212 1.27 -23.68 0.78
CA GLN A 212 0.96 -24.33 -0.49
C GLN A 212 0.20 -23.40 -1.42
N ASP A 213 -0.83 -22.73 -0.89
CA ASP A 213 -1.78 -21.97 -1.70
C ASP A 213 -1.63 -20.45 -1.55
N ASP A 214 -1.05 -19.95 -0.44
CA ASP A 214 -1.15 -18.56 -0.08
C ASP A 214 0.16 -17.80 -0.19
N ARG A 215 0.06 -16.54 -0.60
CA ARG A 215 1.17 -15.57 -0.66
C ARG A 215 0.77 -14.30 0.06
N ALA A 216 1.75 -13.55 0.56
CA ALA A 216 1.46 -12.32 1.25
C ALA A 216 2.43 -11.18 0.91
N MET A 217 1.93 -9.96 1.03
CA MET A 217 2.72 -8.73 1.03
C MET A 217 2.37 -7.92 2.26
N LEU A 218 3.39 -7.41 2.95
CA LEU A 218 3.26 -6.65 4.18
C LEU A 218 3.77 -5.23 3.99
N CYS A 219 2.95 -4.24 4.34
CA CYS A 219 3.37 -2.85 4.39
C CYS A 219 2.77 -2.15 5.61
N GLY A 220 3.61 -1.52 6.42
CA GLY A 220 3.16 -0.85 7.64
C GLY A 220 4.30 -0.43 8.55
N SER A 221 3.98 -0.23 9.83
CA SER A 221 4.96 0.14 10.85
C SER A 221 5.94 -1.03 11.16
N PRO A 222 7.15 -0.74 11.67
CA PRO A 222 8.10 -1.79 12.06
C PRO A 222 7.51 -2.84 13.02
N ALA A 223 6.68 -2.41 13.98
CA ALA A 223 6.02 -3.30 14.91
C ALA A 223 5.03 -4.23 14.19
N MET A 224 4.15 -3.67 13.34
CA MET A 224 3.22 -4.45 12.52
C MET A 224 3.94 -5.47 11.64
N LEU A 225 5.00 -5.07 10.96
CA LEU A 225 5.78 -5.96 10.09
C LEU A 225 6.39 -7.12 10.88
N LYS A 226 6.98 -6.84 12.05
CA LYS A 226 7.56 -7.86 12.92
C LYS A 226 6.50 -8.86 13.40
N ASP A 227 5.39 -8.36 13.94
CA ASP A 227 4.36 -9.19 14.54
C ASP A 227 3.64 -10.03 13.47
N THR A 228 3.30 -9.43 12.34
CA THR A 228 2.65 -10.14 11.22
C THR A 228 3.58 -11.16 10.57
N SER A 229 4.88 -10.86 10.43
CA SER A 229 5.87 -11.85 9.98
C SER A 229 5.96 -13.04 10.92
N GLY A 230 5.88 -12.81 12.23
CA GLY A 230 5.82 -13.88 13.23
C GLY A 230 4.62 -14.81 13.01
N VAL A 231 3.45 -14.23 12.71
CA VAL A 231 2.22 -14.98 12.39
C VAL A 231 2.38 -15.77 11.07
N LEU A 232 2.88 -15.14 10.01
CA LEU A 232 3.09 -15.84 8.74
C LEU A 232 4.09 -17.00 8.87
N ASN A 233 5.18 -16.80 9.62
CA ASN A 233 6.16 -17.86 9.91
C ASN A 233 5.52 -18.99 10.75
N HIS A 234 4.63 -18.69 11.69
CA HIS A 234 3.87 -19.70 12.43
C HIS A 234 3.01 -20.57 11.52
N PHE A 235 2.42 -19.98 10.49
CA PHE A 235 1.68 -20.72 9.45
C PHE A 235 2.57 -21.40 8.40
N GLY A 236 3.90 -21.30 8.52
CA GLY A 236 4.87 -21.97 7.66
C GLY A 236 5.30 -21.22 6.40
N LEU A 237 4.87 -19.97 6.22
CA LEU A 237 5.33 -19.14 5.10
C LEU A 237 6.74 -18.62 5.37
N THR A 238 7.53 -18.47 4.30
CA THR A 238 8.92 -17.97 4.35
C THR A 238 9.04 -16.63 3.63
N VAL A 239 9.75 -15.68 4.27
CA VAL A 239 10.01 -14.36 3.68
C VAL A 239 10.96 -14.47 2.50
N SER A 240 10.77 -13.65 1.46
CA SER A 240 11.78 -13.45 0.42
C SER A 240 13.10 -12.96 1.05
N PRO A 241 14.25 -13.59 0.76
CA PRO A 241 15.51 -13.21 1.38
C PRO A 241 16.03 -11.84 0.94
N LYS A 242 15.69 -11.39 -0.27
CA LYS A 242 16.04 -10.07 -0.81
C LYS A 242 15.26 -9.78 -2.10
N MET A 243 15.24 -8.51 -2.51
CA MET A 243 14.67 -8.07 -3.78
C MET A 243 15.22 -8.88 -4.96
N GLY A 244 14.33 -9.28 -5.88
CA GLY A 244 14.64 -10.12 -7.04
C GLY A 244 14.78 -11.61 -6.69
N GLN A 245 14.45 -12.02 -5.47
CA GLN A 245 14.38 -13.43 -5.07
C GLN A 245 12.98 -13.77 -4.56
N ARG A 246 12.51 -14.95 -4.94
CA ARG A 246 11.16 -15.40 -4.57
C ARG A 246 11.06 -15.81 -3.11
N GLY A 247 9.91 -15.52 -2.53
CA GLY A 247 9.48 -15.99 -1.21
C GLY A 247 7.97 -16.19 -1.18
N ASP A 248 7.48 -16.71 -0.05
CA ASP A 248 6.04 -16.84 0.14
C ASP A 248 5.43 -15.50 0.55
N TYR A 249 6.24 -14.60 1.14
CA TYR A 249 5.81 -13.25 1.40
C TYR A 249 6.92 -12.21 1.28
N LEU A 250 6.50 -10.95 1.03
CA LEU A 250 7.34 -9.78 0.84
C LEU A 250 7.05 -8.73 1.91
N ILE A 251 8.05 -7.92 2.27
CA ILE A 251 7.93 -6.90 3.31
C ILE A 251 8.47 -5.56 2.80
N GLU A 252 7.74 -4.47 3.07
CA GLU A 252 8.22 -3.11 2.90
C GLU A 252 7.78 -2.22 4.07
N ARG A 253 8.67 -1.34 4.55
CA ARG A 253 8.33 -0.38 5.60
C ARG A 253 7.60 0.82 5.01
N ALA A 254 6.42 1.16 5.57
CA ALA A 254 5.70 2.37 5.18
C ALA A 254 6.42 3.67 5.56
N PHE A 255 7.28 3.61 6.59
CA PHE A 255 8.09 4.73 7.06
C PHE A 255 9.51 4.28 7.40
N VAL A 256 10.47 5.13 7.08
CA VAL A 256 11.81 5.10 7.64
C VAL A 256 11.94 6.36 8.49
N ASP A 257 11.70 6.22 9.80
CA ASP A 257 12.11 7.25 10.77
C ASP A 257 13.63 7.32 10.74
N GLN A 258 14.15 8.47 10.32
CA GLN A 258 15.54 8.87 10.55
C GLN A 258 15.54 10.17 11.31
#